data_783e59b5dec3c5e2ca8914a51138c0d3
#
_entry.id   783e59b5dec3c5e2ca8914a51138c0d3
#
_cell.length_a   1.000
_cell.length_b   1.000
_cell.length_c   1.000
_cell.angle_alpha   90.00
_cell.angle_beta   90.00
_cell.angle_gamma   90.00
#
_symmetry.space_group_name_H-M   'P 1'
#
loop_
_entity.id
_entity.type
_entity.pdbx_description
1 polymer ?
#
loop_
_entity_poly.entity_id
_entity_poly.type
_entity_poly.pdbx_seq_one_letter_code
_entity_poly.pdbx_strand_id
1 'polypeptide(L)'
;FLPMTDGSGAYNRYFGRLNTGKMKIRGVMARKGDTPEYVRKMQQELFDVLSKAKSHEELREALPLVQDVRDKYMQGLEDADVRELAIHRRLSRVNYSRRCAEASAVKAYQKRGFSLAPGMEIGYVVRDAGKWEVDTERDASGFDAGYYEKLMKKAWEEVAFTFRRD
;
A
#
# COMPACT_ATOMS: atom_id res chain seq x y z
N PHE A 1 4.56 18.37 -5.12
CA PHE A 1 5.87 17.73 -5.28
C PHE A 1 5.80 16.79 -6.46
N LEU A 2 6.51 17.13 -7.52
CA LEU A 2 6.72 16.23 -8.65
C LEU A 2 8.04 15.52 -8.42
N PRO A 3 8.12 14.22 -8.49
CA PRO A 3 9.40 13.55 -8.60
C PRO A 3 10.01 14.02 -9.90
N MET A 4 11.01 14.91 -9.85
CA MET A 4 11.84 15.18 -11.01
C MET A 4 12.75 13.97 -11.16
N THR A 5 12.56 13.28 -12.22
CA THR A 5 13.49 12.28 -12.68
C THR A 5 14.33 12.92 -13.79
N ASP A 6 15.44 12.33 -14.04
CA ASP A 6 16.40 12.59 -15.11
C ASP A 6 15.84 12.44 -16.55
N GLY A 7 14.56 12.72 -16.75
CA GLY A 7 13.86 12.58 -18.03
C GLY A 7 13.19 11.23 -18.28
N SER A 8 13.43 10.22 -17.45
CA SER A 8 12.76 8.90 -17.51
C SER A 8 11.47 8.81 -16.70
N GLY A 9 10.90 9.93 -16.39
CA GLY A 9 9.98 10.31 -15.38
C GLY A 9 8.72 9.53 -15.13
N ALA A 10 8.39 9.38 -13.88
CA ALA A 10 7.08 8.93 -13.42
C ALA A 10 6.06 10.08 -13.42
N TYR A 11 5.71 10.62 -14.57
CA TYR A 11 4.67 11.65 -14.72
C TYR A 11 3.31 11.26 -14.12
N ASN A 12 3.12 9.98 -13.81
CA ASN A 12 1.89 9.44 -13.25
C ASN A 12 1.90 9.37 -11.72
N ARG A 13 2.99 9.80 -11.06
CA ARG A 13 3.12 9.73 -9.60
C ARG A 13 3.50 11.08 -9.05
N TYR A 14 2.54 11.73 -8.38
CA TYR A 14 2.76 13.04 -7.76
C TYR A 14 1.79 13.30 -6.61
N PHE A 15 2.18 14.16 -5.71
CA PHE A 15 1.29 14.75 -4.72
C PHE A 15 1.69 16.21 -4.44
N GLY A 16 0.74 16.98 -3.95
CA GLY A 16 0.95 18.37 -3.62
C GLY A 16 -0.29 19.04 -3.08
N ARG A 17 -0.10 20.14 -2.39
CA ARG A 17 -1.17 20.97 -1.88
C ARG A 17 -1.70 21.90 -2.98
N LEU A 18 -3.00 21.91 -3.16
CA LEU A 18 -3.67 22.87 -4.02
C LEU A 18 -3.85 24.22 -3.30
N ASN A 19 -4.07 25.28 -4.06
CA ASN A 19 -4.39 26.60 -3.49
C ASN A 19 -5.64 26.59 -2.58
N THR A 20 -6.52 25.61 -2.77
CA THR A 20 -7.68 25.34 -1.91
C THR A 20 -7.32 24.70 -0.57
N GLY A 21 -6.06 24.37 -0.31
CA GLY A 21 -5.58 23.66 0.87
C GLY A 21 -5.70 22.13 0.81
N LYS A 22 -6.41 21.59 -0.19
CA LYS A 22 -6.57 20.14 -0.35
C LYS A 22 -5.32 19.51 -0.95
N MET A 23 -5.00 18.27 -0.50
CA MET A 23 -3.95 17.47 -1.13
C MET A 23 -4.45 16.82 -2.42
N LYS A 24 -3.72 17.01 -3.51
CA LYS A 24 -3.88 16.24 -4.74
C LYS A 24 -2.84 15.14 -4.75
N ILE A 25 -3.29 13.90 -4.83
CA ILE A 25 -2.46 12.70 -4.74
C ILE A 25 -2.78 11.82 -5.94
N ARG A 26 -1.75 11.37 -6.67
CA ARG A 26 -1.91 10.48 -7.83
C ARG A 26 -0.77 9.46 -7.91
N GLY A 27 -1.12 8.22 -8.30
CA GLY A 27 -0.17 7.17 -8.65
C GLY A 27 0.58 6.53 -7.48
N VAL A 28 0.33 6.97 -6.24
CA VAL A 28 0.89 6.38 -5.02
C VAL A 28 0.04 5.23 -4.50
N MET A 29 0.60 4.44 -3.58
CA MET A 29 -0.06 3.24 -3.07
C MET A 29 -1.42 3.54 -2.43
N ALA A 30 -1.59 4.64 -1.69
CA ALA A 30 -2.87 5.03 -1.10
C ALA A 30 -4.02 5.19 -2.11
N ARG A 31 -3.72 5.34 -3.39
CA ARG A 31 -4.72 5.49 -4.48
C ARG A 31 -4.92 4.24 -5.30
N LYS A 32 -4.19 3.16 -5.01
CA LYS A 32 -4.33 1.88 -5.70
C LYS A 32 -5.34 0.98 -4.99
N GLY A 33 -6.21 0.33 -5.75
CA GLY A 33 -7.26 -0.53 -5.21
C GLY A 33 -6.73 -1.78 -4.49
N ASP A 34 -5.54 -2.25 -4.86
CA ASP A 34 -4.91 -3.45 -4.32
C ASP A 34 -4.01 -3.18 -3.08
N THR A 35 -3.91 -1.93 -2.65
CA THR A 35 -3.16 -1.59 -1.44
C THR A 35 -3.98 -1.96 -0.20
N PRO A 36 -3.41 -2.74 0.76
CA PRO A 36 -4.06 -3.05 2.02
C PRO A 36 -4.45 -1.78 2.78
N GLU A 37 -5.57 -1.84 3.49
CA GLU A 37 -6.11 -0.68 4.22
C GLU A 37 -5.13 -0.15 5.27
N TYR A 38 -4.42 -1.01 5.98
CA TYR A 38 -3.41 -0.63 6.95
C TYR A 38 -2.30 0.24 6.33
N VAL A 39 -1.78 -0.19 5.17
CA VAL A 39 -0.74 0.56 4.43
C VAL A 39 -1.31 1.88 3.88
N ARG A 40 -2.56 1.87 3.44
CA ARG A 40 -3.28 3.05 2.96
C ARG A 40 -3.45 4.09 4.07
N LYS A 41 -3.87 3.68 5.26
CA LYS A 41 -4.00 4.54 6.44
C LYS A 41 -2.68 5.20 6.80
N MET A 42 -1.59 4.42 6.85
CA MET A 42 -0.25 4.98 7.08
C MET A 42 0.08 6.07 6.06
N GLN A 43 -0.02 5.77 4.77
CA GLN A 43 0.36 6.73 3.73
C GLN A 43 -0.56 7.96 3.72
N GLN A 44 -1.83 7.80 4.05
CA GLN A 44 -2.77 8.91 4.16
C GLN A 44 -2.42 9.83 5.33
N GLU A 45 -2.08 9.29 6.50
CA GLU A 45 -1.65 10.07 7.66
C GLU A 45 -0.33 10.82 7.37
N LEU A 46 0.60 10.21 6.61
CA LEU A 46 1.79 10.89 6.11
C LEU A 46 1.43 12.11 5.25
N PHE A 47 0.49 11.97 4.32
CA PHE A 47 0.03 13.10 3.50
C PHE A 47 -0.71 14.16 4.31
N ASP A 48 -1.44 13.78 5.34
CA ASP A 48 -2.13 14.74 6.22
C ASP A 48 -1.14 15.61 6.98
N VAL A 49 -0.02 15.04 7.45
CA VAL A 49 1.08 15.81 8.05
C VAL A 49 1.68 16.77 7.01
N LEU A 50 2.02 16.27 5.83
CA LEU A 50 2.63 17.08 4.77
C LEU A 50 1.71 18.18 4.24
N SER A 51 0.39 17.99 4.30
CA SER A 51 -0.59 18.95 3.83
C SER A 51 -0.59 20.26 4.61
N LYS A 52 -0.04 20.25 5.83
CA LYS A 52 0.04 21.42 6.71
C LYS A 52 1.18 22.35 6.32
N ALA A 53 2.22 21.82 5.69
CA ALA A 53 3.38 22.61 5.26
C ALA A 53 3.03 23.54 4.08
N LYS A 54 3.37 24.82 4.20
CA LYS A 54 3.12 25.87 3.20
C LYS A 54 4.39 26.28 2.45
N SER A 55 5.56 25.94 2.99
CA SER A 55 6.88 26.24 2.42
C SER A 55 7.78 25.01 2.42
N HIS A 56 8.92 25.10 1.73
CA HIS A 56 9.95 24.05 1.79
C HIS A 56 10.58 23.93 3.19
N GLU A 57 10.67 25.01 3.91
CA GLU A 57 11.20 25.05 5.27
C GLU A 57 10.27 24.31 6.22
N GLU A 58 8.97 24.66 6.24
CA GLU A 58 7.96 23.95 7.01
C GLU A 58 7.87 22.44 6.63
N LEU A 59 8.13 22.11 5.37
CA LEU A 59 8.19 20.72 4.93
C LEU A 59 9.36 19.98 5.59
N ARG A 60 10.56 20.60 5.66
CA ARG A 60 11.72 20.01 6.35
C ARG A 60 11.48 19.87 7.85
N GLU A 61 10.84 20.86 8.47
CA GLU A 61 10.45 20.81 9.87
C GLU A 61 9.42 19.71 10.17
N ALA A 62 8.60 19.33 9.20
CA ALA A 62 7.64 18.24 9.35
C ALA A 62 8.28 16.84 9.32
N LEU A 63 9.56 16.70 8.95
CA LEU A 63 10.22 15.41 8.81
C LEU A 63 10.15 14.54 10.09
N PRO A 64 10.42 15.04 11.30
CA PRO A 64 10.28 14.24 12.51
C PRO A 64 8.87 13.68 12.69
N LEU A 65 7.83 14.51 12.48
CA LEU A 65 6.43 14.07 12.59
C LEU A 65 6.07 13.00 11.55
N VAL A 66 6.60 13.14 10.34
CA VAL A 66 6.39 12.14 9.27
C VAL A 66 7.10 10.82 9.62
N GLN A 67 8.29 10.89 10.23
CA GLN A 67 8.99 9.71 10.73
C GLN A 67 8.25 9.04 11.89
N ASP A 68 7.69 9.82 12.82
CA ASP A 68 6.90 9.30 13.94
C ASP A 68 5.66 8.53 13.44
N VAL A 69 4.97 9.05 12.41
CA VAL A 69 3.84 8.34 11.79
C VAL A 69 4.30 7.02 11.18
N ARG A 70 5.39 7.03 10.39
CA ARG A 70 5.96 5.80 9.84
C ARG A 70 6.26 4.78 10.94
N ASP A 71 6.95 5.21 11.98
CA ASP A 71 7.43 4.32 13.05
C ASP A 71 6.27 3.75 13.86
N LYS A 72 5.24 4.57 14.14
CA LYS A 72 3.99 4.13 14.76
C LYS A 72 3.35 2.95 13.99
N TYR A 73 3.22 3.08 12.68
CA TYR A 73 2.63 2.01 11.86
C TYR A 73 3.56 0.81 11.71
N MET A 74 4.87 1.02 11.57
CA MET A 74 5.84 -0.09 11.48
C MET A 74 5.86 -0.92 12.76
N GLN A 75 5.85 -0.29 13.93
CA GLN A 75 5.82 -0.96 15.22
C GLN A 75 4.45 -1.61 15.51
N GLY A 76 3.37 -0.99 15.07
CA GLY A 76 2.01 -1.50 15.27
C GLY A 76 1.61 -2.61 14.29
N LEU A 77 2.46 -3.00 13.35
CA LEU A 77 2.10 -3.99 12.33
C LEU A 77 1.74 -5.35 12.93
N GLU A 78 2.47 -5.81 13.93
CA GLU A 78 2.23 -7.12 14.56
C GLU A 78 0.86 -7.21 15.25
N ASP A 79 0.35 -6.07 15.72
CA ASP A 79 -0.96 -5.94 16.38
C ASP A 79 -2.08 -5.50 15.42
N ALA A 80 -1.77 -5.38 14.12
CA ALA A 80 -2.75 -4.94 13.13
C ALA A 80 -3.88 -5.95 12.96
N ASP A 81 -5.11 -5.45 12.77
CA ASP A 81 -6.21 -6.32 12.36
C ASP A 81 -5.85 -6.96 11.00
N VAL A 82 -5.82 -8.29 10.98
CA VAL A 82 -5.49 -9.07 9.80
C VAL A 82 -6.38 -8.73 8.59
N ARG A 83 -7.61 -8.27 8.82
CA ARG A 83 -8.54 -7.84 7.78
C ARG A 83 -8.09 -6.54 7.11
N GLU A 84 -7.43 -5.65 7.85
CA GLU A 84 -6.85 -4.42 7.28
C GLU A 84 -5.62 -4.70 6.39
N LEU A 85 -5.09 -5.92 6.45
CA LEU A 85 -3.98 -6.40 5.61
C LEU A 85 -4.46 -7.12 4.35
N ALA A 86 -5.77 -7.26 4.15
CA ALA A 86 -6.32 -7.86 2.94
C ALA A 86 -5.96 -7.07 1.68
N ILE A 87 -5.52 -7.80 0.67
CA ILE A 87 -5.24 -7.29 -0.67
C ILE A 87 -6.46 -7.61 -1.53
N HIS A 88 -7.13 -6.58 -2.04
CA HIS A 88 -8.26 -6.73 -2.93
C HIS A 88 -7.79 -6.69 -4.39
N ARG A 89 -8.15 -7.71 -5.15
CA ARG A 89 -7.71 -7.86 -6.52
C ARG A 89 -8.86 -8.21 -7.43
N ARG A 90 -9.04 -7.42 -8.49
CA ARG A 90 -9.93 -7.77 -9.58
C ARG A 90 -9.24 -8.79 -10.48
N LEU A 91 -9.85 -9.96 -10.63
CA LEU A 91 -9.28 -11.05 -11.42
C LEU A 91 -9.34 -10.72 -12.90
N SER A 92 -8.21 -10.77 -13.60
CA SER A 92 -8.14 -10.74 -15.06
C SER A 92 -8.32 -12.14 -15.66
N ARG A 93 -8.03 -13.17 -14.86
CA ARG A 93 -8.11 -14.61 -15.23
C ARG A 93 -8.28 -15.44 -13.96
N VAL A 94 -8.69 -16.69 -14.12
CA VAL A 94 -8.79 -17.66 -13.01
C VAL A 94 -7.81 -18.83 -13.15
N ASN A 95 -7.19 -18.98 -14.33
CA ASN A 95 -6.16 -19.96 -14.58
C ASN A 95 -4.80 -19.30 -14.66
N TYR A 96 -3.86 -19.76 -13.86
CA TYR A 96 -2.50 -19.25 -13.75
C TYR A 96 -1.50 -20.35 -14.06
N SER A 97 -0.57 -20.08 -14.99
CA SER A 97 0.56 -20.97 -15.31
C SER A 97 1.71 -20.87 -14.33
N ARG A 98 1.78 -19.77 -13.58
CA ARG A 98 2.84 -19.54 -12.59
C ARG A 98 2.28 -19.46 -11.19
N ARG A 99 3.10 -19.87 -10.21
CA ARG A 99 2.78 -19.71 -8.80
C ARG A 99 2.90 -18.24 -8.41
N CYS A 100 1.84 -17.67 -7.89
CA CYS A 100 1.77 -16.28 -7.41
C CYS A 100 0.63 -16.18 -6.37
N ALA A 101 0.57 -15.04 -5.69
CA ALA A 101 -0.44 -14.82 -4.66
C ALA A 101 -1.87 -14.96 -5.20
N GLU A 102 -2.15 -14.39 -6.37
CA GLU A 102 -3.48 -14.47 -7.00
C GLU A 102 -3.85 -15.92 -7.36
N ALA A 103 -2.90 -16.71 -7.88
CA ALA A 103 -3.12 -18.12 -8.17
C ALA A 103 -3.49 -18.91 -6.93
N SER A 104 -2.82 -18.64 -5.82
CA SER A 104 -3.09 -19.28 -4.53
C SER A 104 -4.42 -18.82 -3.95
N ALA A 105 -4.75 -17.53 -4.07
CA ALA A 105 -6.02 -16.96 -3.64
C ALA A 105 -7.20 -17.59 -4.41
N VAL A 106 -7.11 -17.68 -5.74
CA VAL A 106 -8.14 -18.36 -6.55
C VAL A 106 -8.38 -19.79 -6.06
N LYS A 107 -7.30 -20.56 -5.81
CA LYS A 107 -7.41 -21.92 -5.29
C LYS A 107 -8.06 -21.96 -3.90
N ALA A 108 -7.73 -21.01 -3.02
CA ALA A 108 -8.31 -20.92 -1.69
C ALA A 108 -9.83 -20.68 -1.74
N TYR A 109 -10.28 -19.77 -2.60
CA TYR A 109 -11.71 -19.54 -2.82
C TYR A 109 -12.42 -20.74 -3.44
N GLN A 110 -11.81 -21.39 -4.44
CA GLN A 110 -12.36 -22.60 -5.08
C GLN A 110 -12.52 -23.75 -4.10
N LYS A 111 -11.56 -23.97 -3.17
CA LYS A 111 -11.68 -24.96 -2.10
C LYS A 111 -12.89 -24.71 -1.19
N ARG A 112 -13.33 -23.47 -1.07
CA ARG A 112 -14.55 -23.09 -0.31
C ARG A 112 -15.82 -23.20 -1.14
N GLY A 113 -15.75 -23.69 -2.36
CA GLY A 113 -16.91 -23.86 -3.24
C GLY A 113 -17.31 -22.60 -4.03
N PHE A 114 -16.47 -21.57 -4.07
CA PHE A 114 -16.74 -20.39 -4.88
C PHE A 114 -16.39 -20.66 -6.36
N SER A 115 -17.32 -20.35 -7.23
CA SER A 115 -17.08 -20.28 -8.67
C SER A 115 -16.56 -18.88 -9.01
N LEU A 116 -15.32 -18.80 -9.48
CA LEU A 116 -14.69 -17.55 -9.84
C LEU A 116 -14.65 -17.34 -11.35
N ALA A 117 -14.79 -16.11 -11.78
CA ALA A 117 -14.68 -15.68 -13.18
C ALA A 117 -13.83 -14.42 -13.31
N PRO A 118 -13.24 -14.16 -14.51
CA PRO A 118 -12.60 -12.88 -14.78
C PRO A 118 -13.56 -11.71 -14.50
N GLY A 119 -13.04 -10.63 -13.93
CA GLY A 119 -13.81 -9.46 -13.52
C GLY A 119 -14.32 -9.48 -12.08
N MET A 120 -14.34 -10.64 -11.42
CA MET A 120 -14.67 -10.73 -10.00
C MET A 120 -13.53 -10.17 -9.15
N GLU A 121 -13.89 -9.60 -8.00
CA GLU A 121 -12.95 -9.14 -6.98
C GLU A 121 -12.81 -10.16 -5.87
N ILE A 122 -11.58 -10.41 -5.44
CA ILE A 122 -11.25 -11.28 -4.31
C ILE A 122 -10.37 -10.54 -3.32
N GLY A 123 -10.58 -10.79 -2.03
CA GLY A 123 -9.73 -10.33 -0.93
C GLY A 123 -8.92 -11.49 -0.35
N TYR A 124 -7.63 -11.30 -0.15
CA TYR A 124 -6.76 -12.30 0.43
C TYR A 124 -5.65 -11.69 1.28
N VAL A 125 -5.14 -12.45 2.23
CA VAL A 125 -4.01 -12.08 3.08
C VAL A 125 -2.85 -13.03 2.79
N VAL A 126 -1.66 -12.47 2.62
CA VAL A 126 -0.44 -13.27 2.41
C VAL A 126 0.06 -13.78 3.76
N ARG A 127 0.08 -15.10 3.91
CA ARG A 127 0.54 -15.79 5.12
C ARG A 127 2.02 -16.18 5.05
N ASP A 128 2.49 -16.58 3.89
CA ASP A 128 3.90 -16.89 3.60
C ASP A 128 4.20 -16.51 2.14
N ALA A 129 4.95 -15.42 1.95
CA ALA A 129 5.30 -14.93 0.62
C ALA A 129 6.32 -15.82 -0.08
N GLY A 130 7.18 -16.51 0.65
CA GLY A 130 8.18 -17.43 0.07
C GLY A 130 7.54 -18.62 -0.61
N LYS A 131 6.43 -19.08 -0.05
CA LYS A 131 5.66 -20.21 -0.59
C LYS A 131 4.40 -19.79 -1.35
N TRP A 132 4.09 -18.49 -1.38
CA TRP A 132 2.82 -17.95 -1.86
C TRP A 132 1.61 -18.63 -1.20
N GLU A 133 1.69 -18.87 0.10
CA GLU A 133 0.54 -19.28 0.88
C GLU A 133 -0.30 -18.06 1.23
N VAL A 134 -1.58 -18.12 0.92
CA VAL A 134 -2.53 -17.05 1.19
C VAL A 134 -3.80 -17.64 1.78
N ASP A 135 -4.47 -16.86 2.61
CA ASP A 135 -5.79 -17.15 3.12
C ASP A 135 -6.82 -16.22 2.48
N THR A 136 -8.07 -16.66 2.36
CA THR A 136 -9.15 -15.74 2.00
C THR A 136 -9.29 -14.70 3.11
N GLU A 137 -9.76 -13.50 2.81
CA GLU A 137 -9.96 -12.44 3.81
C GLU A 137 -10.78 -12.90 5.02
N ARG A 138 -11.76 -13.80 4.80
CA ARG A 138 -12.61 -14.33 5.87
C ARG A 138 -11.90 -15.34 6.78
N ASP A 139 -10.93 -16.08 6.25
CA ASP A 139 -10.25 -17.17 6.97
C ASP A 139 -8.93 -16.72 7.56
N ALA A 140 -8.46 -15.55 7.20
CA ALA A 140 -7.16 -15.07 7.62
C ALA A 140 -7.11 -14.91 9.14
N SER A 141 -6.13 -15.57 9.76
CA SER A 141 -5.85 -15.51 11.20
C SER A 141 -4.41 -15.11 11.51
N GLY A 142 -3.58 -14.95 10.48
CA GLY A 142 -2.19 -14.53 10.57
C GLY A 142 -1.70 -14.01 9.22
N PHE A 143 -0.51 -13.48 9.20
CA PHE A 143 0.09 -12.87 8.00
C PHE A 143 1.62 -12.93 8.03
N ASP A 144 2.24 -12.76 6.87
CA ASP A 144 3.70 -12.61 6.71
C ASP A 144 4.11 -11.15 7.00
N ALA A 145 4.57 -10.89 8.22
CA ALA A 145 5.00 -9.54 8.64
C ALA A 145 6.06 -8.95 7.69
N GLY A 146 7.06 -9.74 7.28
CA GLY A 146 8.11 -9.28 6.37
C GLY A 146 7.60 -8.88 4.99
N TYR A 147 6.54 -9.52 4.50
CA TYR A 147 5.87 -9.12 3.26
C TYR A 147 5.20 -7.76 3.39
N TYR A 148 4.42 -7.55 4.47
CA TYR A 148 3.71 -6.29 4.69
C TYR A 148 4.64 -5.14 5.07
N GLU A 149 5.72 -5.41 5.82
CA GLU A 149 6.77 -4.42 6.03
C GLU A 149 7.38 -3.90 4.72
N LYS A 150 7.62 -4.78 3.74
CA LYS A 150 8.12 -4.37 2.42
C LYS A 150 7.11 -3.47 1.70
N LEU A 151 5.81 -3.74 1.81
CA LEU A 151 4.77 -2.87 1.25
C LEU A 151 4.77 -1.50 1.95
N MET A 152 4.88 -1.47 3.26
CA MET A 152 4.95 -0.24 4.04
C MET A 152 6.21 0.57 3.72
N LYS A 153 7.37 -0.07 3.62
CA LYS A 153 8.62 0.57 3.18
C LYS A 153 8.47 1.18 1.79
N LYS A 154 7.82 0.48 0.88
CA LYS A 154 7.53 1.02 -0.46
C LYS A 154 6.59 2.23 -0.41
N ALA A 155 5.55 2.19 0.42
CA ALA A 155 4.65 3.31 0.62
C ALA A 155 5.37 4.52 1.25
N TRP A 156 6.27 4.27 2.20
CA TRP A 156 7.15 5.29 2.77
C TRP A 156 8.07 5.91 1.73
N GLU A 157 8.74 5.11 0.90
CA GLU A 157 9.64 5.58 -0.14
C GLU A 157 8.94 6.51 -1.15
N GLU A 158 7.65 6.27 -1.43
CA GLU A 158 6.84 7.15 -2.29
C GLU A 158 6.64 8.56 -1.69
N VAL A 159 6.85 8.73 -0.39
CA VAL A 159 6.75 10.01 0.33
C VAL A 159 8.13 10.57 0.66
N ALA A 160 9.05 9.71 1.08
CA ALA A 160 10.38 10.08 1.59
C ALA A 160 11.27 10.83 0.58
N PHE A 161 11.03 10.66 -0.72
CA PHE A 161 11.80 11.36 -1.74
C PHE A 161 11.73 12.89 -1.62
N THR A 162 10.65 13.42 -1.02
CA THR A 162 10.49 14.88 -0.82
C THR A 162 11.51 15.46 0.12
N PHE A 163 12.11 14.63 0.98
CA PHE A 163 13.10 15.02 1.97
C PHE A 163 14.55 14.75 1.52
N ARG A 164 14.75 14.08 0.39
CA ARG A 164 16.07 13.71 -0.14
C ARG A 164 16.66 14.76 -1.09
N ARG A 165 15.99 15.90 -1.26
CA ARG A 165 16.44 16.98 -2.13
C ARG A 165 17.11 18.05 -1.30
N ASP A 166 18.40 18.16 -1.50
CA ASP A 166 19.19 19.37 -1.29
C ASP A 166 19.15 20.25 -2.53
#